data_f655216ecde70e3bf78212292e9dff3e
#
_entry.id   f655216ecde70e3bf78212292e9dff3e
#
_cell.length_a   1.000
_cell.length_b   1.000
_cell.length_c   1.000
_cell.angle_alpha   90.00
_cell.angle_beta   90.00
_cell.angle_gamma   90.00
#
_symmetry.space_group_name_H-M   'P 1'
#
loop_
_entity.id
_entity.type
_entity.pdbx_description
1 polymer ?
#
loop_
_entity_poly.entity_id
_entity_poly.type
_entity_poly.pdbx_seq_one_letter_code
_entity_poly.pdbx_strand_id
1 'polypeptide(L)'
;MCLKNKQFCISLIALHVILFWPGHILAQTHISVTSRKIPDFSELPKINWVFKTDAPLFSSPVESENLVFIGGCDSILYALDIKTGKVIWRFHTQGEIRSNALINISALYLNGGDGILYALDKETGKLMWKFTTGGERKYDFADYFHSTPVISNGILYFGSGDGNLYALRSLDGNLLWKFKTGNIVHSTPAIDNNKIFFGSFDGYVYALNLSDGELIWKFKTVGHRYFPAGEVQGSPAVFKNMIFIGARDYNVYALDQEKGYCHWNKSFTRGWGLSNNIHDSVLYTGSADERILIASDPATGKEFWNKKMEFLVFGNNAYTDSMMYVGTTIGKLHGISLKSGNKIWSFETESYLKTRFKYFKNDDSYRDDIYSIIKSNEHFLDVEIELGGIFSTPFISNDLLIFSSTNGTLYCLKR
;
A
#
# COMPACT_ATOMS: atom_id res chain seq x y z
N MET A 1 -80.89 9.15 -1.51
CA MET A 1 -81.00 9.45 -0.09
C MET A 1 -79.81 8.82 0.66
N CYS A 2 -78.93 9.67 1.02
CA CYS A 2 -78.10 9.71 2.23
C CYS A 2 -77.22 8.52 2.66
N LEU A 3 -75.92 8.71 2.59
CA LEU A 3 -74.87 8.59 3.62
C LEU A 3 -74.47 7.17 4.07
N LYS A 4 -73.19 6.78 4.23
CA LYS A 4 -71.99 7.40 4.82
C LYS A 4 -70.75 6.52 4.62
N ASN A 5 -69.62 7.16 4.48
CA ASN A 5 -68.25 6.65 4.54
C ASN A 5 -67.96 5.57 5.60
N LYS A 6 -67.12 4.60 5.20
CA LYS A 6 -66.09 4.04 6.09
C LYS A 6 -64.84 3.73 5.25
N GLN A 7 -63.77 4.42 5.57
CA GLN A 7 -62.41 4.14 5.15
C GLN A 7 -61.94 2.80 5.71
N PHE A 8 -61.44 1.95 4.87
CA PHE A 8 -60.59 0.82 5.27
C PHE A 8 -59.18 1.05 4.77
N CYS A 9 -58.26 1.20 5.70
CA CYS A 9 -56.83 1.16 5.45
C CYS A 9 -56.43 -0.21 4.94
N ILE A 10 -55.98 -0.31 3.70
CA ILE A 10 -55.26 -1.48 3.20
C ILE A 10 -53.77 -1.15 3.27
N SER A 11 -53.03 -1.80 4.16
CA SER A 11 -51.59 -1.77 4.22
C SER A 11 -51.05 -2.45 2.98
N LEU A 12 -50.39 -1.69 2.12
CA LEU A 12 -49.56 -2.20 1.03
C LEU A 12 -48.33 -2.88 1.61
N ILE A 13 -48.29 -4.20 1.56
CA ILE A 13 -47.07 -4.98 1.67
C ILE A 13 -46.33 -4.82 0.32
N ALA A 14 -45.34 -4.01 0.28
CA ALA A 14 -44.46 -3.89 -0.89
C ALA A 14 -43.61 -5.16 -1.00
N LEU A 15 -43.95 -6.02 -1.93
CA LEU A 15 -43.14 -7.16 -2.36
C LEU A 15 -41.95 -6.59 -3.13
N HIS A 16 -40.76 -6.55 -2.51
CA HIS A 16 -39.52 -6.23 -3.22
C HIS A 16 -39.14 -7.43 -4.10
N VAL A 17 -39.48 -7.33 -5.37
CA VAL A 17 -38.90 -8.18 -6.41
C VAL A 17 -37.44 -7.70 -6.60
N ILE A 18 -36.48 -8.47 -6.08
CA ILE A 18 -35.09 -8.30 -6.37
C ILE A 18 -34.84 -8.72 -7.83
N LEU A 19 -34.84 -7.77 -8.73
CA LEU A 19 -34.32 -7.96 -10.07
C LEU A 19 -32.78 -8.08 -9.97
N PHE A 20 -32.30 -9.30 -10.14
CA PHE A 20 -30.88 -9.53 -10.42
C PHE A 20 -30.49 -8.85 -11.72
N TRP A 21 -29.74 -7.77 -11.63
CA TRP A 21 -28.98 -7.21 -12.74
C TRP A 21 -27.56 -7.73 -12.65
N PRO A 22 -27.02 -8.38 -13.69
CA PRO A 22 -25.65 -8.87 -13.68
C PRO A 22 -24.70 -7.70 -13.94
N GLY A 23 -23.75 -7.55 -13.05
CA GLY A 23 -22.46 -6.92 -13.34
C GLY A 23 -22.33 -5.44 -13.13
N HIS A 24 -21.78 -5.08 -11.99
CA HIS A 24 -20.66 -4.14 -11.90
C HIS A 24 -19.95 -4.43 -10.57
N ILE A 25 -18.79 -5.02 -10.72
CA ILE A 25 -17.93 -5.47 -9.63
C ILE A 25 -16.90 -4.40 -9.37
N LEU A 26 -16.86 -4.01 -8.12
CA LEU A 26 -15.86 -3.12 -7.58
C LEU A 26 -14.54 -3.88 -7.43
N ALA A 27 -13.68 -3.79 -8.46
CA ALA A 27 -12.25 -3.83 -8.22
C ALA A 27 -11.93 -2.65 -7.29
N GLN A 28 -10.94 -2.76 -6.41
CA GLN A 28 -10.36 -1.57 -5.78
C GLN A 28 -9.57 -0.76 -6.84
N THR A 29 -10.24 -0.41 -7.90
CA THR A 29 -9.93 0.71 -8.77
C THR A 29 -10.70 1.88 -8.16
N HIS A 30 -10.05 3.00 -7.99
CA HIS A 30 -10.62 4.27 -7.56
C HIS A 30 -12.04 4.45 -8.09
N ILE A 31 -13.02 4.17 -7.24
CA ILE A 31 -14.40 4.55 -7.51
C ILE A 31 -14.38 6.08 -7.48
N SER A 32 -14.75 6.70 -8.58
CA SER A 32 -15.26 8.06 -8.54
C SER A 32 -16.63 8.02 -7.85
N VAL A 33 -16.64 7.79 -6.57
CA VAL A 33 -17.73 8.23 -5.71
C VAL A 33 -17.72 9.73 -5.85
N THR A 34 -18.85 10.35 -6.20
CA THR A 34 -19.09 11.79 -6.03
C THR A 34 -18.39 12.21 -4.75
N SER A 35 -17.28 12.90 -4.88
CA SER A 35 -16.26 13.04 -3.85
C SER A 35 -16.87 13.69 -2.63
N ARG A 36 -17.14 12.90 -1.61
CA ARG A 36 -17.29 13.47 -0.28
C ARG A 36 -15.92 14.08 0.01
N LYS A 37 -15.86 15.44 -0.01
CA LYS A 37 -14.63 16.15 0.28
C LYS A 37 -14.11 15.69 1.62
N ILE A 38 -12.88 15.18 1.64
CA ILE A 38 -12.19 14.81 2.87
C ILE A 38 -11.44 16.07 3.31
N PRO A 39 -11.86 16.71 4.41
CA PRO A 39 -11.21 17.94 4.85
C PRO A 39 -9.72 17.73 5.13
N ASP A 40 -8.92 18.74 4.84
CA ASP A 40 -7.47 18.71 5.05
C ASP A 40 -7.09 18.73 6.53
N PHE A 41 -5.97 18.11 6.87
CA PHE A 41 -5.23 18.39 8.10
C PHE A 41 -4.31 19.58 7.81
N SER A 42 -4.91 20.79 7.78
CA SER A 42 -4.23 22.04 7.41
C SER A 42 -3.21 22.51 8.44
N GLU A 43 -3.32 22.03 9.66
CA GLU A 43 -2.39 22.26 10.78
C GLU A 43 -1.84 20.92 11.25
N LEU A 44 -0.74 20.96 12.02
CA LEU A 44 -0.16 19.77 12.63
C LEU A 44 -1.18 19.09 13.55
N PRO A 45 -1.64 17.88 13.22
CA PRO A 45 -2.63 17.18 14.04
C PRO A 45 -2.01 16.69 15.35
N LYS A 46 -2.87 16.51 16.37
CA LYS A 46 -2.45 16.06 17.71
C LYS A 46 -2.54 14.53 17.82
N ILE A 47 -1.70 13.94 18.65
CA ILE A 47 -1.80 12.52 19.00
C ILE A 47 -3.14 12.29 19.72
N ASN A 48 -3.95 11.40 19.16
CA ASN A 48 -5.18 10.91 19.77
C ASN A 48 -4.89 9.70 20.66
N TRP A 49 -4.20 8.70 20.06
CA TRP A 49 -3.71 7.54 20.78
C TRP A 49 -2.48 6.95 20.07
N VAL A 50 -1.76 6.11 20.78
CA VAL A 50 -0.67 5.29 20.24
C VAL A 50 -0.84 3.85 20.70
N PHE A 51 -0.47 2.91 19.85
CA PHE A 51 -0.38 1.49 20.17
C PHE A 51 1.04 1.02 19.88
N LYS A 52 1.63 0.20 20.77
CA LYS A 52 3.01 -0.29 20.63
C LYS A 52 3.03 -1.82 20.56
N THR A 53 3.86 -2.33 19.66
CA THR A 53 4.24 -3.74 19.53
C THR A 53 5.71 -3.90 19.92
N ASP A 54 6.15 -5.14 20.12
CA ASP A 54 7.54 -5.46 20.48
C ASP A 54 8.45 -5.62 19.25
N ALA A 55 7.91 -5.44 18.02
CA ALA A 55 8.63 -5.61 16.77
C ALA A 55 8.24 -4.55 15.74
N PRO A 56 9.05 -4.34 14.69
CA PRO A 56 8.78 -3.36 13.64
C PRO A 56 7.42 -3.53 12.95
N LEU A 57 6.83 -2.41 12.54
CA LEU A 57 5.61 -2.36 11.71
C LEU A 57 5.97 -1.80 10.33
N PHE A 58 6.00 -2.67 9.30
CA PHE A 58 6.17 -2.26 7.90
C PHE A 58 4.83 -2.20 7.15
N SER A 59 3.84 -2.99 7.55
CA SER A 59 2.53 -2.98 6.93
C SER A 59 1.79 -1.65 7.14
N SER A 60 0.88 -1.35 6.25
CA SER A 60 0.01 -0.17 6.37
C SER A 60 -1.25 -0.51 7.16
N PRO A 61 -1.75 0.41 8.01
CA PRO A 61 -3.03 0.22 8.69
C PRO A 61 -4.18 0.21 7.69
N VAL A 62 -5.17 -0.65 7.93
CA VAL A 62 -6.39 -0.77 7.12
C VAL A 62 -7.60 -0.73 8.04
N GLU A 63 -8.64 0.01 7.65
CA GLU A 63 -9.88 0.17 8.42
C GLU A 63 -11.03 -0.65 7.87
N SER A 64 -11.86 -1.15 8.78
CA SER A 64 -13.24 -1.57 8.48
C SER A 64 -14.14 -1.20 9.65
N GLU A 65 -15.14 -0.38 9.39
CA GLU A 65 -16.14 0.07 10.38
C GLU A 65 -15.49 0.79 11.59
N ASN A 66 -15.38 0.10 12.73
CA ASN A 66 -14.79 0.64 13.95
C ASN A 66 -13.43 0.01 14.30
N LEU A 67 -12.90 -0.83 13.41
CA LEU A 67 -11.62 -1.53 13.63
C LEU A 67 -10.53 -1.01 12.70
N VAL A 68 -9.32 -0.94 13.21
CA VAL A 68 -8.10 -0.78 12.41
C VAL A 68 -7.24 -2.03 12.58
N PHE A 69 -6.73 -2.54 11.45
CA PHE A 69 -5.93 -3.75 11.39
C PHE A 69 -4.50 -3.39 11.04
N ILE A 70 -3.54 -4.04 11.72
CA ILE A 70 -2.11 -3.85 11.47
C ILE A 70 -1.34 -5.16 11.71
N GLY A 71 -0.51 -5.54 10.77
CA GLY A 71 0.40 -6.69 10.89
C GLY A 71 1.78 -6.26 11.38
N GLY A 72 2.39 -7.06 12.24
CA GLY A 72 3.71 -6.80 12.80
C GLY A 72 4.75 -7.86 12.44
N CYS A 73 6.03 -7.48 12.56
CA CYS A 73 7.15 -8.42 12.44
C CYS A 73 7.26 -9.37 13.65
N ASP A 74 6.43 -9.21 14.66
CA ASP A 74 6.18 -10.16 15.75
C ASP A 74 5.27 -11.33 15.35
N SER A 75 4.93 -11.43 14.07
CA SER A 75 4.03 -12.46 13.52
C SER A 75 2.59 -12.35 14.04
N ILE A 76 2.17 -11.15 14.44
CA ILE A 76 0.82 -10.90 14.97
C ILE A 76 0.08 -9.90 14.07
N LEU A 77 -1.14 -10.27 13.69
CA LEU A 77 -2.14 -9.34 13.18
C LEU A 77 -2.97 -8.83 14.35
N TYR A 78 -3.03 -7.53 14.50
CA TYR A 78 -3.82 -6.85 15.53
C TYR A 78 -5.06 -6.22 14.92
N ALA A 79 -6.19 -6.38 15.59
CA ALA A 79 -7.39 -5.57 15.38
C ALA A 79 -7.60 -4.67 16.58
N LEU A 80 -7.67 -3.37 16.35
CA LEU A 80 -7.82 -2.36 17.39
C LEU A 80 -9.10 -1.57 17.17
N ASP A 81 -9.71 -1.13 18.24
CA ASP A 81 -10.78 -0.12 18.18
C ASP A 81 -10.20 1.20 17.66
N ILE A 82 -10.73 1.72 16.57
CA ILE A 82 -10.17 2.88 15.85
C ILE A 82 -10.19 4.17 16.69
N LYS A 83 -11.14 4.30 17.63
CA LYS A 83 -11.29 5.51 18.46
C LYS A 83 -10.33 5.54 19.64
N THR A 84 -10.00 4.36 20.18
CA THR A 84 -9.26 4.24 21.44
C THR A 84 -7.89 3.60 21.31
N GLY A 85 -7.59 2.94 20.20
CA GLY A 85 -6.37 2.16 20.01
C GLY A 85 -6.29 0.89 20.87
N LYS A 86 -7.39 0.48 21.53
CA LYS A 86 -7.43 -0.74 22.34
C LYS A 86 -7.54 -1.96 21.46
N VAL A 87 -6.74 -3.00 21.78
CA VAL A 87 -6.80 -4.28 21.07
C VAL A 87 -8.12 -4.97 21.35
N ILE A 88 -8.81 -5.37 20.28
CA ILE A 88 -10.06 -6.15 20.31
C ILE A 88 -9.73 -7.63 20.18
N TRP A 89 -8.88 -7.98 19.19
CA TRP A 89 -8.40 -9.35 19.01
C TRP A 89 -7.00 -9.38 18.39
N ARG A 90 -6.37 -10.55 18.43
CA ARG A 90 -5.07 -10.85 17.82
C ARG A 90 -5.15 -12.16 17.08
N PHE A 91 -4.41 -12.27 15.98
CA PHE A 91 -4.20 -13.53 15.25
C PHE A 91 -2.70 -13.75 15.04
N HIS A 92 -2.22 -14.95 15.34
CA HIS A 92 -0.81 -15.32 15.21
C HIS A 92 -0.56 -16.09 13.92
N THR A 93 0.37 -15.62 13.12
CA THR A 93 0.99 -16.33 11.99
C THR A 93 2.28 -17.01 12.46
N GLN A 94 2.96 -17.75 11.57
CA GLN A 94 4.26 -18.36 11.88
C GLN A 94 5.45 -17.56 11.30
N GLY A 95 5.18 -16.45 10.64
CA GLY A 95 6.19 -15.57 10.06
C GLY A 95 5.77 -14.11 10.15
N GLU A 96 6.72 -13.21 9.95
CA GLU A 96 6.49 -11.76 9.97
C GLU A 96 5.36 -11.33 9.03
N ILE A 97 4.58 -10.34 9.43
CA ILE A 97 3.52 -9.78 8.58
C ILE A 97 4.00 -8.45 8.01
N ARG A 98 4.34 -8.46 6.72
CA ARG A 98 4.81 -7.30 5.97
C ARG A 98 3.87 -6.91 4.82
N SER A 99 2.81 -7.71 4.58
CA SER A 99 1.71 -7.36 3.69
C SER A 99 0.67 -6.51 4.41
N ASN A 100 -0.11 -5.75 3.67
CA ASN A 100 -1.31 -5.15 4.23
C ASN A 100 -2.44 -6.18 4.26
N ALA A 101 -3.41 -5.99 5.15
CA ALA A 101 -4.63 -6.77 5.11
C ALA A 101 -5.52 -6.31 3.95
N LEU A 102 -6.19 -7.25 3.29
CA LEU A 102 -7.30 -6.97 2.39
C LEU A 102 -8.61 -7.26 3.12
N ILE A 103 -9.53 -6.31 3.11
CA ILE A 103 -10.83 -6.46 3.76
C ILE A 103 -11.93 -6.57 2.72
N ASN A 104 -12.81 -7.55 2.90
CA ASN A 104 -14.06 -7.72 2.17
C ASN A 104 -15.22 -7.71 3.17
N ILE A 105 -16.45 -7.88 2.73
CA ILE A 105 -17.70 -7.75 3.52
C ILE A 105 -17.58 -8.39 4.91
N SER A 106 -17.17 -9.65 5.00
CA SER A 106 -17.07 -10.38 6.28
C SER A 106 -15.68 -10.96 6.55
N ALA A 107 -14.78 -10.92 5.58
CA ALA A 107 -13.48 -11.58 5.63
C ALA A 107 -12.32 -10.58 5.56
N LEU A 108 -11.24 -10.93 6.24
CA LEU A 108 -9.94 -10.31 6.13
C LEU A 108 -8.96 -11.32 5.56
N TYR A 109 -8.18 -10.91 4.55
CA TYR A 109 -7.15 -11.75 3.92
C TYR A 109 -5.78 -11.18 4.19
N LEU A 110 -4.83 -12.05 4.53
CA LEU A 110 -3.50 -11.68 4.96
C LEU A 110 -2.45 -12.63 4.38
N ASN A 111 -1.44 -12.10 3.70
CA ASN A 111 -0.28 -12.86 3.23
C ASN A 111 0.83 -12.82 4.29
N GLY A 112 1.11 -13.95 4.92
CA GLY A 112 2.11 -14.09 5.97
C GLY A 112 3.51 -14.41 5.43
N GLY A 113 4.54 -14.00 6.17
CA GLY A 113 5.94 -14.33 5.86
C GLY A 113 6.31 -15.82 6.10
N ASP A 114 5.33 -16.61 6.49
CA ASP A 114 5.41 -18.08 6.55
C ASP A 114 4.99 -18.75 5.22
N GLY A 115 4.68 -17.96 4.20
CA GLY A 115 4.20 -18.45 2.91
C GLY A 115 2.75 -18.94 2.94
N ILE A 116 1.95 -18.44 3.86
CA ILE A 116 0.55 -18.81 4.00
C ILE A 116 -0.35 -17.58 3.79
N LEU A 117 -1.32 -17.70 2.88
CA LEU A 117 -2.43 -16.77 2.81
C LEU A 117 -3.52 -17.21 3.78
N TYR A 118 -3.90 -16.34 4.70
CA TYR A 118 -4.93 -16.57 5.70
C TYR A 118 -6.20 -15.80 5.32
N ALA A 119 -7.35 -16.44 5.53
CA ALA A 119 -8.66 -15.79 5.54
C ALA A 119 -9.23 -15.86 6.95
N LEU A 120 -9.55 -14.72 7.51
CA LEU A 120 -10.07 -14.58 8.86
C LEU A 120 -11.46 -13.92 8.83
N ASP A 121 -12.30 -14.28 9.77
CA ASP A 121 -13.46 -13.48 10.11
C ASP A 121 -12.99 -12.12 10.68
N LYS A 122 -13.36 -11.03 10.04
CA LYS A 122 -12.81 -9.71 10.37
C LYS A 122 -13.22 -9.18 11.75
N GLU A 123 -14.38 -9.62 12.27
CA GLU A 123 -14.89 -9.17 13.57
C GLU A 123 -14.24 -9.91 14.74
N THR A 124 -13.94 -11.20 14.56
CA THR A 124 -13.50 -12.07 15.63
C THR A 124 -12.05 -12.53 15.52
N GLY A 125 -11.42 -12.34 14.36
CA GLY A 125 -10.08 -12.86 14.07
C GLY A 125 -10.01 -14.39 13.93
N LYS A 126 -11.15 -15.10 13.88
CA LYS A 126 -11.16 -16.56 13.73
C LYS A 126 -10.75 -16.96 12.32
N LEU A 127 -9.90 -17.99 12.24
CA LEU A 127 -9.47 -18.57 10.97
C LEU A 127 -10.67 -19.21 10.26
N MET A 128 -10.93 -18.78 9.02
CA MET A 128 -11.92 -19.36 8.13
C MET A 128 -11.28 -20.45 7.27
N TRP A 129 -10.21 -20.11 6.59
CA TRP A 129 -9.38 -21.02 5.80
C TRP A 129 -7.96 -20.47 5.62
N LYS A 130 -7.05 -21.31 5.16
CA LYS A 130 -5.68 -20.92 4.79
C LYS A 130 -5.21 -21.65 3.55
N PHE A 131 -4.32 -21.02 2.80
CA PHE A 131 -3.67 -21.60 1.62
C PHE A 131 -2.15 -21.50 1.76
N THR A 132 -1.45 -22.61 1.59
CA THR A 132 0.02 -22.67 1.68
C THR A 132 0.61 -22.57 0.26
N THR A 133 1.49 -21.60 0.05
CA THR A 133 2.27 -21.42 -1.19
C THR A 133 3.49 -22.35 -1.22
N GLY A 134 4.40 -22.18 -2.16
CA GLY A 134 5.69 -22.88 -2.18
C GLY A 134 6.71 -22.35 -1.15
N GLY A 135 6.32 -21.42 -0.31
CA GLY A 135 7.11 -20.80 0.75
C GLY A 135 7.42 -19.33 0.49
N GLU A 136 7.73 -18.62 1.56
CA GLU A 136 8.13 -17.22 1.49
C GLU A 136 9.65 -17.12 1.63
N ARG A 137 10.25 -16.15 0.96
CA ARG A 137 11.67 -15.85 1.07
C ARG A 137 11.90 -14.37 0.85
N LYS A 138 12.92 -13.84 1.48
CA LYS A 138 13.38 -12.46 1.32
C LYS A 138 14.42 -12.41 0.18
N TYR A 139 14.36 -11.37 -0.65
CA TYR A 139 15.34 -11.17 -1.71
C TYR A 139 16.68 -10.63 -1.15
N ASP A 140 16.61 -9.50 -0.42
CA ASP A 140 17.75 -8.87 0.24
C ASP A 140 17.27 -8.04 1.46
N PHE A 141 18.18 -7.26 2.06
CA PHE A 141 17.86 -6.43 3.23
C PHE A 141 16.79 -5.36 2.95
N ALA A 142 16.66 -4.91 1.71
CA ALA A 142 15.72 -3.87 1.30
C ALA A 142 14.42 -4.41 0.67
N ASP A 143 14.16 -5.69 0.86
CA ASP A 143 12.89 -6.33 0.54
C ASP A 143 11.94 -6.19 1.75
N TYR A 144 11.32 -5.00 1.84
CA TYR A 144 10.58 -4.58 3.03
C TYR A 144 9.15 -5.11 3.10
N PHE A 145 8.53 -5.43 1.95
CA PHE A 145 7.10 -5.72 1.86
C PHE A 145 6.85 -7.10 1.26
N HIS A 146 5.73 -7.71 1.65
CA HIS A 146 5.13 -8.84 0.94
C HIS A 146 3.97 -8.35 0.08
N SER A 147 3.64 -9.10 -0.96
CA SER A 147 2.49 -8.81 -1.81
C SER A 147 1.20 -8.76 -0.99
N THR A 148 0.49 -7.64 -1.06
CA THR A 148 -0.86 -7.53 -0.50
C THR A 148 -1.84 -8.23 -1.44
N PRO A 149 -2.75 -9.08 -0.95
CA PRO A 149 -3.77 -9.67 -1.79
C PRO A 149 -4.73 -8.61 -2.32
N VAL A 150 -5.22 -8.80 -3.55
CA VAL A 150 -6.29 -8.01 -4.15
C VAL A 150 -7.44 -8.92 -4.54
N ILE A 151 -8.66 -8.39 -4.64
CA ILE A 151 -9.85 -9.19 -4.95
C ILE A 151 -10.61 -8.62 -6.14
N SER A 152 -11.05 -9.49 -7.04
CA SER A 152 -11.97 -9.15 -8.12
C SER A 152 -12.88 -10.35 -8.38
N ASN A 153 -14.20 -10.11 -8.51
CA ASN A 153 -15.19 -11.16 -8.82
C ASN A 153 -15.15 -12.37 -7.87
N GLY A 154 -14.83 -12.17 -6.59
CA GLY A 154 -14.73 -13.27 -5.64
C GLY A 154 -13.46 -14.11 -5.80
N ILE A 155 -12.48 -13.64 -6.55
CA ILE A 155 -11.17 -14.26 -6.73
C ILE A 155 -10.10 -13.36 -6.12
N LEU A 156 -9.25 -13.95 -5.29
CA LEU A 156 -8.08 -13.32 -4.68
C LEU A 156 -6.86 -13.52 -5.55
N TYR A 157 -6.05 -12.47 -5.69
CA TYR A 157 -4.79 -12.52 -6.42
C TYR A 157 -3.67 -11.97 -5.53
N PHE A 158 -2.56 -12.67 -5.45
CA PHE A 158 -1.41 -12.23 -4.67
C PHE A 158 -0.11 -12.87 -5.17
N GLY A 159 0.99 -12.17 -4.99
CA GLY A 159 2.33 -12.68 -5.26
C GLY A 159 2.93 -13.38 -4.04
N SER A 160 3.94 -14.20 -4.25
CA SER A 160 4.64 -14.93 -3.20
C SER A 160 6.15 -14.96 -3.44
N GLY A 161 6.91 -15.12 -2.36
CA GLY A 161 8.35 -15.32 -2.38
C GLY A 161 8.80 -16.57 -3.12
N ASP A 162 7.91 -17.52 -3.38
CA ASP A 162 8.19 -18.67 -4.22
C ASP A 162 8.25 -18.33 -5.73
N GLY A 163 7.92 -17.08 -6.09
CA GLY A 163 7.96 -16.55 -7.46
C GLY A 163 6.73 -16.85 -8.28
N ASN A 164 5.61 -17.16 -7.66
CA ASN A 164 4.32 -17.27 -8.34
C ASN A 164 3.40 -16.11 -8.02
N LEU A 165 2.56 -15.74 -8.99
CA LEU A 165 1.30 -15.07 -8.77
C LEU A 165 0.21 -16.13 -8.66
N TYR A 166 -0.63 -16.05 -7.65
CA TYR A 166 -1.72 -16.99 -7.35
C TYR A 166 -3.09 -16.36 -7.55
N ALA A 167 -4.05 -17.14 -8.04
CA ALA A 167 -5.47 -16.81 -8.06
C ALA A 167 -6.26 -17.86 -7.29
N LEU A 168 -6.96 -17.45 -6.23
CA LEU A 168 -7.74 -18.35 -5.36
C LEU A 168 -9.18 -17.89 -5.29
N ARG A 169 -10.12 -18.83 -5.15
CA ARG A 169 -11.48 -18.49 -4.80
C ARG A 169 -11.53 -17.96 -3.37
N SER A 170 -12.07 -16.75 -3.19
CA SER A 170 -12.06 -16.08 -1.89
C SER A 170 -12.92 -16.76 -0.81
N LEU A 171 -13.92 -17.55 -1.22
CA LEU A 171 -14.82 -18.22 -0.30
C LEU A 171 -14.15 -19.34 0.51
N ASP A 172 -13.27 -20.11 -0.14
CA ASP A 172 -12.74 -21.37 0.41
C ASP A 172 -11.22 -21.56 0.19
N GLY A 173 -10.54 -20.61 -0.46
CA GLY A 173 -9.11 -20.67 -0.72
C GLY A 173 -8.68 -21.67 -1.80
N ASN A 174 -9.63 -22.23 -2.58
CA ASN A 174 -9.29 -23.15 -3.65
C ASN A 174 -8.50 -22.48 -4.76
N LEU A 175 -7.37 -23.09 -5.14
CA LEU A 175 -6.54 -22.63 -6.25
C LEU A 175 -7.30 -22.74 -7.58
N LEU A 176 -7.37 -21.61 -8.31
CA LEU A 176 -7.93 -21.55 -9.65
C LEU A 176 -6.83 -21.64 -10.69
N TRP A 177 -5.82 -20.78 -10.57
CA TRP A 177 -4.62 -20.80 -11.40
C TRP A 177 -3.44 -20.17 -10.67
N LYS A 178 -2.24 -20.42 -11.18
CA LYS A 178 -1.01 -19.73 -10.78
C LYS A 178 -0.11 -19.49 -11.96
N PHE A 179 0.66 -18.41 -11.91
CA PHE A 179 1.64 -18.06 -12.96
C PHE A 179 3.04 -17.96 -12.36
N LYS A 180 4.00 -18.69 -12.95
CA LYS A 180 5.39 -18.71 -12.50
C LYS A 180 6.22 -17.63 -13.18
N THR A 181 6.92 -16.80 -12.40
CA THR A 181 7.95 -15.86 -12.84
C THR A 181 9.35 -16.42 -12.59
N GLY A 182 10.37 -15.69 -13.01
CA GLY A 182 11.77 -16.08 -12.80
C GLY A 182 12.29 -15.85 -11.37
N ASN A 183 11.59 -15.04 -10.54
CA ASN A 183 12.01 -14.71 -9.18
C ASN A 183 10.79 -14.33 -8.32
N ILE A 184 11.01 -13.84 -7.11
CA ILE A 184 10.04 -13.39 -6.12
C ILE A 184 9.01 -12.42 -6.71
N VAL A 185 7.75 -12.52 -6.27
CA VAL A 185 6.67 -11.60 -6.58
C VAL A 185 6.15 -10.96 -5.29
N HIS A 186 6.76 -9.85 -4.85
CA HIS A 186 6.31 -9.06 -3.70
C HIS A 186 5.53 -7.80 -4.10
N SER A 187 5.52 -7.47 -5.38
CA SER A 187 4.63 -6.46 -5.95
C SER A 187 3.17 -6.80 -5.65
N THR A 188 2.41 -5.87 -5.11
CA THR A 188 0.95 -5.99 -5.00
C THR A 188 0.35 -5.83 -6.39
N PRO A 189 -0.47 -6.78 -6.88
CA PRO A 189 -1.02 -6.69 -8.23
C PRO A 189 -2.03 -5.55 -8.38
N ALA A 190 -2.12 -4.99 -9.57
CA ALA A 190 -3.21 -4.08 -9.97
C ALA A 190 -4.11 -4.75 -11.01
N ILE A 191 -5.42 -4.51 -10.92
CA ILE A 191 -6.41 -5.11 -11.80
C ILE A 191 -7.15 -4.01 -12.55
N ASP A 192 -7.23 -4.12 -13.86
CA ASP A 192 -8.06 -3.29 -14.71
C ASP A 192 -8.41 -4.00 -16.03
N ASN A 193 -9.61 -3.73 -16.59
CA ASN A 193 -10.05 -4.24 -17.89
C ASN A 193 -9.79 -5.75 -18.12
N ASN A 194 -10.14 -6.60 -17.16
CA ASN A 194 -9.95 -8.05 -17.17
C ASN A 194 -8.47 -8.48 -17.31
N LYS A 195 -7.54 -7.62 -16.91
CA LYS A 195 -6.10 -7.89 -16.84
C LYS A 195 -5.59 -7.69 -15.43
N ILE A 196 -4.49 -8.39 -15.12
CA ILE A 196 -3.76 -8.22 -13.87
C ILE A 196 -2.31 -7.89 -14.18
N PHE A 197 -1.79 -6.86 -13.51
CA PHE A 197 -0.45 -6.32 -13.71
C PHE A 197 0.36 -6.43 -12.43
N PHE A 198 1.61 -6.83 -12.52
CA PHE A 198 2.50 -6.94 -11.37
C PHE A 198 3.98 -6.93 -11.79
N GLY A 199 4.85 -6.62 -10.84
CA GLY A 199 6.29 -6.69 -11.00
C GLY A 199 6.88 -7.97 -10.37
N SER A 200 8.04 -8.38 -10.84
CA SER A 200 8.83 -9.45 -10.23
C SER A 200 10.29 -9.03 -10.06
N PHE A 201 10.96 -9.63 -9.09
CA PHE A 201 12.40 -9.47 -8.89
C PHE A 201 13.25 -10.09 -10.02
N ASP A 202 12.64 -10.73 -11.02
CA ASP A 202 13.32 -11.11 -12.27
C ASP A 202 13.49 -9.93 -13.25
N GLY A 203 12.97 -8.74 -12.87
CA GLY A 203 13.08 -7.51 -13.64
C GLY A 203 12.06 -7.40 -14.77
N TYR A 204 10.98 -8.15 -14.71
CA TYR A 204 9.87 -8.01 -15.63
C TYR A 204 8.65 -7.42 -14.95
N VAL A 205 7.91 -6.62 -15.71
CA VAL A 205 6.51 -6.27 -15.48
C VAL A 205 5.67 -7.20 -16.32
N TYR A 206 4.64 -7.78 -15.74
CA TYR A 206 3.76 -8.76 -16.38
C TYR A 206 2.35 -8.23 -16.48
N ALA A 207 1.67 -8.58 -17.58
CA ALA A 207 0.22 -8.50 -17.74
C ALA A 207 -0.32 -9.88 -18.09
N LEU A 208 -1.27 -10.35 -17.29
CA LEU A 208 -1.95 -11.63 -17.52
C LEU A 208 -3.44 -11.38 -17.71
N ASN A 209 -4.10 -12.31 -18.39
CA ASN A 209 -5.56 -12.41 -18.39
C ASN A 209 -6.03 -12.77 -16.98
N LEU A 210 -6.97 -11.99 -16.46
CA LEU A 210 -7.46 -12.13 -15.09
C LEU A 210 -8.18 -13.47 -14.85
N SER A 211 -8.83 -14.04 -15.87
CA SER A 211 -9.69 -15.24 -15.73
C SER A 211 -8.91 -16.54 -15.63
N ASP A 212 -7.79 -16.66 -16.36
CA ASP A 212 -7.06 -17.92 -16.54
C ASP A 212 -5.55 -17.83 -16.27
N GLY A 213 -5.02 -16.61 -16.08
CA GLY A 213 -3.61 -16.35 -15.83
C GLY A 213 -2.73 -16.49 -17.07
N GLU A 214 -3.29 -16.54 -18.28
CA GLU A 214 -2.50 -16.55 -19.51
C GLU A 214 -1.74 -15.24 -19.71
N LEU A 215 -0.48 -15.36 -20.16
CA LEU A 215 0.40 -14.21 -20.42
C LEU A 215 -0.10 -13.41 -21.63
N ILE A 216 -0.42 -12.12 -21.40
CA ILE A 216 -0.74 -11.19 -22.48
C ILE A 216 0.55 -10.55 -22.99
N TRP A 217 1.31 -9.93 -22.10
CA TRP A 217 2.62 -9.37 -22.39
C TRP A 217 3.52 -9.33 -21.16
N LYS A 218 4.81 -9.18 -21.38
CA LYS A 218 5.80 -8.85 -20.35
C LYS A 218 6.76 -7.78 -20.86
N PHE A 219 7.14 -6.84 -20.01
CA PHE A 219 8.09 -5.80 -20.31
C PHE A 219 9.35 -5.99 -19.45
N LYS A 220 10.53 -6.01 -20.08
CA LYS A 220 11.81 -6.11 -19.39
C LYS A 220 12.33 -4.70 -19.07
N THR A 221 12.63 -4.42 -17.81
CA THR A 221 13.34 -3.22 -17.38
C THR A 221 14.76 -3.18 -17.95
N VAL A 222 15.36 -2.00 -18.05
CA VAL A 222 16.67 -1.87 -18.70
C VAL A 222 17.83 -2.41 -17.85
N GLY A 223 17.59 -2.54 -16.53
CA GLY A 223 18.64 -2.89 -15.58
C GLY A 223 19.58 -1.73 -15.26
N HIS A 224 20.37 -1.91 -14.22
CA HIS A 224 21.40 -0.96 -13.81
C HIS A 224 22.66 -1.71 -13.36
N ARG A 225 23.84 -1.08 -13.40
CA ARG A 225 25.11 -1.73 -13.00
C ARG A 225 25.09 -2.34 -11.59
N TYR A 226 24.32 -1.78 -10.67
CA TYR A 226 24.15 -2.28 -9.31
C TYR A 226 22.93 -3.23 -9.18
N PHE A 227 22.00 -3.15 -10.10
CA PHE A 227 20.78 -3.95 -10.15
C PHE A 227 20.60 -4.50 -11.58
N PRO A 228 21.45 -5.46 -12.03
CA PRO A 228 21.46 -5.89 -13.43
C PRO A 228 20.17 -6.55 -13.89
N ALA A 229 19.44 -7.17 -12.97
CA ALA A 229 18.12 -7.72 -13.28
C ALA A 229 17.06 -6.62 -13.44
N GLY A 230 17.28 -5.42 -12.87
CA GLY A 230 16.30 -4.34 -12.87
C GLY A 230 15.04 -4.71 -12.11
N GLU A 231 15.22 -5.29 -10.94
CA GLU A 231 14.18 -5.88 -10.09
C GLU A 231 13.00 -4.94 -9.91
N VAL A 232 11.79 -5.47 -10.07
CA VAL A 232 10.54 -4.71 -9.94
C VAL A 232 9.85 -5.11 -8.65
N GLN A 233 10.15 -4.38 -7.59
CA GLN A 233 9.54 -4.53 -6.26
C GLN A 233 8.26 -3.70 -6.13
N GLY A 234 8.19 -2.57 -6.83
CA GLY A 234 7.08 -1.63 -6.76
C GLY A 234 5.76 -2.23 -7.25
N SER A 235 4.68 -1.76 -6.68
CA SER A 235 3.32 -2.10 -7.14
C SER A 235 2.90 -1.17 -8.28
N PRO A 236 2.25 -1.69 -9.33
CA PRO A 236 1.80 -0.86 -10.45
C PRO A 236 0.62 0.03 -10.04
N ALA A 237 0.60 1.26 -10.55
CA ALA A 237 -0.58 2.10 -10.55
C ALA A 237 -1.18 2.11 -11.97
N VAL A 238 -2.50 2.01 -12.05
CA VAL A 238 -3.23 2.00 -13.33
C VAL A 238 -4.01 3.29 -13.49
N PHE A 239 -3.90 3.94 -14.63
CA PHE A 239 -4.70 5.10 -14.97
C PHE A 239 -4.96 5.17 -16.47
N LYS A 240 -6.24 5.18 -16.85
CA LYS A 240 -6.66 5.10 -18.26
C LYS A 240 -6.02 3.87 -18.92
N ASN A 241 -5.30 4.07 -20.02
CA ASN A 241 -4.64 3.00 -20.78
C ASN A 241 -3.18 2.79 -20.40
N MET A 242 -2.75 3.23 -19.22
CA MET A 242 -1.34 3.22 -18.81
C MET A 242 -1.12 2.55 -17.47
N ILE A 243 0.02 1.90 -17.34
CA ILE A 243 0.56 1.30 -16.11
C ILE A 243 1.80 2.09 -15.72
N PHE A 244 1.87 2.54 -14.48
CA PHE A 244 3.04 3.22 -13.92
C PHE A 244 3.70 2.31 -12.90
N ILE A 245 4.99 2.09 -13.04
CA ILE A 245 5.72 1.20 -12.13
C ILE A 245 7.17 1.64 -11.99
N GLY A 246 7.68 1.62 -10.75
CA GLY A 246 9.07 1.89 -10.45
C GLY A 246 9.88 0.60 -10.32
N ALA A 247 11.15 0.69 -10.63
CA ALA A 247 12.08 -0.43 -10.56
C ALA A 247 13.41 -0.05 -9.89
N ARG A 248 14.16 -1.06 -9.46
CA ARG A 248 15.48 -0.88 -8.85
C ARG A 248 16.56 -0.45 -9.85
N ASP A 249 16.24 -0.41 -11.14
CA ASP A 249 17.11 0.10 -12.20
C ASP A 249 17.10 1.63 -12.34
N TYR A 250 16.58 2.33 -11.33
CA TYR A 250 16.51 3.79 -11.24
C TYR A 250 15.51 4.44 -12.20
N ASN A 251 14.52 3.68 -12.66
CA ASN A 251 13.48 4.20 -13.54
C ASN A 251 12.08 4.05 -12.96
N VAL A 252 11.21 4.98 -13.35
CA VAL A 252 9.77 4.83 -13.35
C VAL A 252 9.33 4.74 -14.79
N TYR A 253 8.55 3.72 -15.12
CA TYR A 253 8.04 3.43 -16.46
C TYR A 253 6.57 3.73 -16.56
N ALA A 254 6.15 4.28 -17.69
CA ALA A 254 4.76 4.39 -18.11
C ALA A 254 4.53 3.45 -19.30
N LEU A 255 3.85 2.35 -19.05
CA LEU A 255 3.65 1.27 -20.04
C LEU A 255 2.24 1.33 -20.60
N ASP A 256 2.10 0.94 -21.87
CA ASP A 256 0.80 0.72 -22.50
C ASP A 256 0.11 -0.50 -21.87
N GLN A 257 -1.14 -0.32 -21.44
CA GLN A 257 -1.90 -1.36 -20.75
C GLN A 257 -2.19 -2.57 -21.63
N GLU A 258 -2.41 -2.36 -22.96
CA GLU A 258 -2.82 -3.41 -23.89
C GLU A 258 -1.63 -4.19 -24.45
N LYS A 259 -0.53 -3.50 -24.75
CA LYS A 259 0.60 -4.04 -25.52
C LYS A 259 1.92 -4.08 -24.76
N GLY A 260 2.01 -3.40 -23.60
CA GLY A 260 3.18 -3.43 -22.74
C GLY A 260 4.40 -2.64 -23.26
N TYR A 261 4.28 -1.83 -24.31
CA TYR A 261 5.40 -0.98 -24.72
C TYR A 261 5.51 0.25 -23.80
N CYS A 262 6.71 0.81 -23.68
CA CYS A 262 6.95 1.99 -22.87
C CYS A 262 6.60 3.26 -23.66
N HIS A 263 5.66 4.05 -23.14
CA HIS A 263 5.33 5.38 -23.67
C HIS A 263 6.42 6.40 -23.31
N TRP A 264 6.80 6.39 -22.04
CA TRP A 264 7.87 7.21 -21.49
C TRP A 264 8.45 6.56 -20.23
N ASN A 265 9.67 6.95 -19.88
CA ASN A 265 10.26 6.63 -18.60
C ASN A 265 10.92 7.86 -17.98
N LYS A 266 10.95 7.90 -16.65
CA LYS A 266 11.70 8.87 -15.85
C LYS A 266 12.88 8.15 -15.23
N SER A 267 14.10 8.52 -15.65
CA SER A 267 15.34 8.01 -15.05
C SER A 267 15.82 8.94 -13.94
N PHE A 268 16.30 8.34 -12.87
CA PHE A 268 16.94 9.01 -11.75
C PHE A 268 18.44 8.76 -11.78
N THR A 269 19.24 9.72 -11.28
CA THR A 269 20.70 9.54 -11.20
C THR A 269 21.12 8.69 -10.01
N ARG A 270 20.24 8.63 -8.98
CA ARG A 270 20.44 7.84 -7.77
C ARG A 270 19.12 7.26 -7.29
N GLY A 271 19.19 6.01 -6.82
CA GLY A 271 18.08 5.34 -6.15
C GLY A 271 16.92 4.92 -7.04
N TRP A 272 16.15 4.04 -6.52
CA TRP A 272 15.03 3.39 -7.19
C TRP A 272 13.89 4.37 -7.45
N GLY A 273 13.13 4.12 -8.54
CA GLY A 273 11.84 4.74 -8.75
C GLY A 273 10.82 4.15 -7.78
N LEU A 274 10.16 4.98 -6.99
CA LEU A 274 9.27 4.58 -5.91
C LEU A 274 7.95 5.35 -5.93
N SER A 275 6.97 4.84 -5.17
CA SER A 275 5.73 5.55 -4.84
C SER A 275 4.97 6.03 -6.07
N ASN A 276 4.44 5.08 -6.85
CA ASN A 276 3.60 5.44 -7.99
C ASN A 276 2.13 5.51 -7.55
N ASN A 277 1.63 6.71 -7.36
CA ASN A 277 0.24 6.96 -6.97
C ASN A 277 -0.41 7.88 -8.00
N ILE A 278 -1.67 7.59 -8.31
CA ILE A 278 -2.53 8.49 -9.07
C ILE A 278 -3.57 9.09 -8.13
N HIS A 279 -3.62 10.42 -8.08
CA HIS A 279 -4.67 11.14 -7.38
C HIS A 279 -5.09 12.35 -8.22
N ASP A 280 -6.41 12.53 -8.43
CA ASP A 280 -6.99 13.61 -9.25
C ASP A 280 -6.32 13.79 -10.61
N SER A 281 -6.03 12.67 -11.30
CA SER A 281 -5.36 12.64 -12.62
C SER A 281 -3.92 13.17 -12.60
N VAL A 282 -3.27 13.23 -11.46
CA VAL A 282 -1.86 13.56 -11.29
C VAL A 282 -1.10 12.32 -10.84
N LEU A 283 0.04 12.06 -11.48
CA LEU A 283 0.95 11.00 -11.07
C LEU A 283 1.96 11.55 -10.07
N TYR A 284 2.01 10.92 -8.89
CA TYR A 284 3.01 11.22 -7.86
C TYR A 284 4.03 10.10 -7.84
N THR A 285 5.29 10.46 -8.04
CA THR A 285 6.43 9.52 -8.01
C THR A 285 7.55 10.08 -7.16
N GLY A 286 8.45 9.22 -6.73
CA GLY A 286 9.62 9.61 -6.00
C GLY A 286 10.86 8.82 -6.38
N SER A 287 12.00 9.24 -5.89
CA SER A 287 13.24 8.46 -5.92
C SER A 287 13.78 8.28 -4.51
N ALA A 288 14.23 7.05 -4.22
CA ALA A 288 14.81 6.73 -2.92
C ALA A 288 15.99 7.68 -2.58
N ASP A 289 17.12 7.57 -3.27
CA ASP A 289 18.36 8.27 -2.85
C ASP A 289 18.46 9.71 -3.33
N GLU A 290 17.72 10.11 -4.38
CA GLU A 290 17.62 11.52 -4.73
C GLU A 290 16.77 12.31 -3.74
N ARG A 291 15.95 11.58 -2.95
CA ARG A 291 15.05 12.16 -1.94
C ARG A 291 14.11 13.20 -2.53
N ILE A 292 13.51 12.87 -3.67
CA ILE A 292 12.59 13.77 -4.37
C ILE A 292 11.20 13.17 -4.44
N LEU A 293 10.21 14.06 -4.44
CA LEU A 293 8.82 13.79 -4.72
C LEU A 293 8.38 14.67 -5.89
N ILE A 294 7.75 14.06 -6.87
CA ILE A 294 7.40 14.67 -8.15
C ILE A 294 5.89 14.51 -8.37
N ALA A 295 5.22 15.59 -8.77
CA ALA A 295 3.89 15.52 -9.37
C ALA A 295 4.00 15.78 -10.86
N SER A 296 3.39 14.92 -11.67
CA SER A 296 3.51 14.97 -13.12
C SER A 296 2.20 14.63 -13.83
N ASP A 297 2.11 15.04 -15.07
CA ASP A 297 1.06 14.60 -16.01
C ASP A 297 1.29 13.11 -16.35
N PRO A 298 0.32 12.22 -16.10
CA PRO A 298 0.52 10.80 -16.34
C PRO A 298 0.73 10.46 -17.82
N ALA A 299 0.13 11.20 -18.74
CA ALA A 299 0.21 10.90 -20.18
C ALA A 299 1.58 11.23 -20.77
N THR A 300 2.26 12.25 -20.23
CA THR A 300 3.49 12.79 -20.84
C THR A 300 4.72 12.69 -19.92
N GLY A 301 4.54 12.44 -18.62
CA GLY A 301 5.60 12.51 -17.62
C GLY A 301 6.07 13.93 -17.33
N LYS A 302 5.42 14.99 -17.90
CA LYS A 302 5.79 16.39 -17.66
C LYS A 302 5.54 16.77 -16.21
N GLU A 303 6.59 17.26 -15.54
CA GLU A 303 6.51 17.67 -14.15
C GLU A 303 5.66 18.94 -13.98
N PHE A 304 4.74 18.91 -13.02
CA PHE A 304 4.04 20.09 -12.50
C PHE A 304 4.88 20.74 -11.41
N TRP A 305 5.44 19.93 -10.53
CA TRP A 305 6.41 20.34 -9.53
C TRP A 305 7.31 19.17 -9.11
N ASN A 306 8.49 19.51 -8.57
CA ASN A 306 9.50 18.59 -8.05
C ASN A 306 10.02 19.17 -6.73
N LYS A 307 10.00 18.40 -5.66
CA LYS A 307 10.40 18.81 -4.31
C LYS A 307 11.40 17.85 -3.70
N LYS A 308 12.44 18.42 -3.16
CA LYS A 308 13.40 17.67 -2.35
C LYS A 308 12.80 17.38 -0.99
N MET A 309 12.87 16.12 -0.59
CA MET A 309 12.50 15.64 0.74
C MET A 309 13.73 15.55 1.63
N GLU A 310 13.55 15.61 2.94
CA GLU A 310 14.66 15.46 3.88
C GLU A 310 15.26 14.06 3.82
N PHE A 311 14.40 13.05 3.56
CA PHE A 311 14.82 11.65 3.50
C PHE A 311 13.97 10.81 2.52
N LEU A 312 14.24 9.49 2.48
CA LEU A 312 13.59 8.55 1.55
C LEU A 312 12.10 8.43 1.83
N VAL A 313 11.31 8.26 0.76
CA VAL A 313 9.87 8.00 0.80
C VAL A 313 9.62 6.65 0.15
N PHE A 314 9.27 5.62 0.93
CA PHE A 314 9.01 4.27 0.43
C PHE A 314 7.52 3.92 0.38
N GLY A 315 6.74 4.39 1.35
CA GLY A 315 5.30 4.16 1.39
C GLY A 315 4.55 4.94 0.31
N ASN A 316 3.35 4.50 0.01
CA ASN A 316 2.42 5.29 -0.77
C ASN A 316 1.91 6.47 0.06
N ASN A 317 1.26 7.44 -0.59
CA ASN A 317 0.74 8.63 0.05
C ASN A 317 -0.75 8.49 0.36
N ALA A 318 -1.22 9.14 1.44
CA ALA A 318 -2.64 9.38 1.65
C ALA A 318 -3.02 10.78 1.16
N TYR A 319 -4.29 11.00 0.83
CA TYR A 319 -4.76 12.22 0.19
C TYR A 319 -6.04 12.74 0.83
N THR A 320 -6.15 14.07 0.89
CA THR A 320 -7.37 14.82 1.14
C THR A 320 -7.60 15.80 -0.01
N ASP A 321 -8.55 16.71 0.11
CA ASP A 321 -8.93 17.61 -1.01
C ASP A 321 -7.78 18.41 -1.61
N SER A 322 -6.86 18.91 -0.78
CA SER A 322 -5.75 19.74 -1.26
C SER A 322 -4.38 19.35 -0.69
N MET A 323 -4.31 18.29 0.09
CA MET A 323 -3.08 17.83 0.74
C MET A 323 -2.80 16.34 0.51
N MET A 324 -1.53 16.00 0.55
CA MET A 324 -1.04 14.62 0.69
C MET A 324 -0.27 14.46 1.99
N TYR A 325 -0.20 13.22 2.48
CA TYR A 325 0.51 12.86 3.70
C TYR A 325 1.55 11.81 3.38
N VAL A 326 2.81 12.13 3.65
CA VAL A 326 3.98 11.40 3.17
C VAL A 326 4.87 11.03 4.34
N GLY A 327 5.08 9.72 4.54
CA GLY A 327 6.03 9.19 5.51
C GLY A 327 7.46 9.16 4.98
N THR A 328 8.44 9.40 5.86
CA THR A 328 9.87 9.23 5.55
C THR A 328 10.47 8.12 6.39
N THR A 329 11.52 7.48 5.88
CA THR A 329 12.18 6.36 6.57
C THR A 329 12.96 6.75 7.84
N ILE A 330 13.01 8.04 8.16
CA ILE A 330 13.60 8.53 9.41
C ILE A 330 12.57 8.93 10.48
N GLY A 331 11.29 8.61 10.28
CA GLY A 331 10.27 8.85 11.31
C GLY A 331 9.62 10.22 11.27
N LYS A 332 9.53 10.86 10.10
CA LYS A 332 8.73 12.08 9.90
C LYS A 332 7.54 11.81 8.99
N LEU A 333 6.39 12.37 9.34
CA LEU A 333 5.20 12.42 8.49
C LEU A 333 4.95 13.88 8.09
N HIS A 334 4.85 14.14 6.80
CA HIS A 334 4.63 15.47 6.27
C HIS A 334 3.22 15.65 5.70
N GLY A 335 2.57 16.76 6.03
CA GLY A 335 1.44 17.30 5.29
C GLY A 335 1.95 18.22 4.18
N ILE A 336 1.65 17.91 2.93
CA ILE A 336 2.18 18.57 1.73
C ILE A 336 1.02 19.08 0.88
N SER A 337 1.10 20.30 0.38
CA SER A 337 0.14 20.85 -0.56
C SER A 337 0.19 20.16 -1.92
N LEU A 338 -0.91 19.63 -2.42
CA LEU A 338 -1.00 19.02 -3.76
C LEU A 338 -0.68 20.01 -4.86
N LYS A 339 -1.12 21.26 -4.70
CA LYS A 339 -0.94 22.33 -5.69
C LYS A 339 0.52 22.71 -5.89
N SER A 340 1.31 22.79 -4.82
CA SER A 340 2.66 23.37 -4.87
C SER A 340 3.78 22.42 -4.50
N GLY A 341 3.47 21.27 -3.91
CA GLY A 341 4.44 20.36 -3.32
C GLY A 341 5.13 20.93 -2.06
N ASN A 342 4.67 22.08 -1.54
CA ASN A 342 5.29 22.66 -0.36
C ASN A 342 4.81 21.93 0.89
N LYS A 343 5.74 21.69 1.79
CA LYS A 343 5.47 21.16 3.12
C LYS A 343 4.73 22.22 3.96
N ILE A 344 3.60 21.85 4.53
CA ILE A 344 2.78 22.69 5.39
C ILE A 344 3.12 22.44 6.85
N TRP A 345 3.26 21.16 7.24
CA TRP A 345 3.66 20.75 8.57
C TRP A 345 4.44 19.44 8.57
N SER A 346 5.10 19.13 9.67
CA SER A 346 5.78 17.87 9.93
C SER A 346 5.43 17.36 11.32
N PHE A 347 5.04 16.10 11.41
CA PHE A 347 4.99 15.32 12.64
C PHE A 347 6.30 14.53 12.76
N GLU A 348 6.86 14.45 13.95
CA GLU A 348 8.08 13.70 14.24
C GLU A 348 7.77 12.60 15.26
N THR A 349 8.16 11.35 14.96
CA THR A 349 7.97 10.23 15.87
C THR A 349 8.78 10.43 17.16
N GLU A 350 8.32 9.82 18.24
CA GLU A 350 9.03 9.87 19.53
C GLU A 350 10.47 9.31 19.41
N SER A 351 10.65 8.26 18.62
CA SER A 351 11.95 7.65 18.38
C SER A 351 12.89 8.58 17.62
N TYR A 352 12.40 9.24 16.56
CA TYR A 352 13.19 10.24 15.85
C TYR A 352 13.69 11.35 16.80
N LEU A 353 12.79 11.93 17.59
CA LEU A 353 13.14 13.00 18.54
C LEU A 353 14.20 12.56 19.56
N LYS A 354 14.15 11.30 20.02
CA LYS A 354 15.10 10.77 21.00
C LYS A 354 16.48 10.41 20.43
N THR A 355 16.51 9.94 19.17
CA THR A 355 17.72 9.28 18.64
C THR A 355 18.40 10.02 17.49
N ARG A 356 17.72 11.01 16.88
CA ARG A 356 18.21 11.67 15.67
C ARG A 356 19.66 12.19 15.76
N PHE A 357 20.07 12.75 16.90
CA PHE A 357 21.40 13.33 17.08
C PHE A 357 22.53 12.30 17.13
N LYS A 358 22.23 11.00 17.18
CA LYS A 358 23.23 9.96 16.95
C LYS A 358 23.68 9.95 15.49
N TYR A 359 22.82 10.33 14.55
CA TYR A 359 23.01 10.16 13.10
C TYR A 359 23.00 11.46 12.31
N PHE A 360 22.28 12.48 12.79
CA PHE A 360 22.03 13.73 12.08
C PHE A 360 22.48 14.96 12.86
N LYS A 361 22.75 16.02 12.11
CA LYS A 361 22.90 17.40 12.59
C LYS A 361 21.51 18.03 12.82
N ASN A 362 21.49 19.31 13.24
CA ASN A 362 20.25 20.05 13.49
C ASN A 362 19.38 20.23 12.22
N ASP A 363 20.00 20.27 11.05
CA ASP A 363 19.34 20.45 9.74
C ASP A 363 18.98 19.13 9.04
N ASP A 364 19.00 18.01 9.77
CA ASP A 364 18.78 16.65 9.26
C ASP A 364 19.81 16.19 8.20
N SER A 365 20.90 16.90 8.00
CA SER A 365 22.04 16.36 7.28
C SER A 365 22.78 15.34 8.13
N TYR A 366 23.42 14.37 7.48
CA TYR A 366 24.23 13.40 8.20
C TYR A 366 25.37 14.06 8.98
N ARG A 367 25.71 13.50 10.12
CA ARG A 367 26.93 13.85 10.84
C ARG A 367 28.15 13.57 9.96
N ASP A 368 29.23 14.34 10.17
CA ASP A 368 30.46 14.19 9.38
C ASP A 368 31.15 12.83 9.60
N ASP A 369 30.92 12.22 10.77
CA ASP A 369 31.43 10.91 11.16
C ASP A 369 30.46 9.73 10.87
N ILE A 370 29.40 9.93 10.07
CA ILE A 370 28.33 8.96 9.83
C ILE A 370 28.86 7.62 9.33
N TYR A 371 29.88 7.60 8.48
CA TYR A 371 30.49 6.37 7.95
C TYR A 371 31.29 5.59 8.99
N SER A 372 31.63 6.20 10.14
CA SER A 372 32.18 5.48 11.28
C SER A 372 31.09 4.80 12.11
N ILE A 373 29.85 5.29 12.00
CA ILE A 373 28.67 4.79 12.72
C ILE A 373 27.97 3.72 11.88
N ILE A 374 27.57 4.04 10.64
CA ILE A 374 26.87 3.13 9.73
C ILE A 374 27.88 2.42 8.84
N LYS A 375 28.08 1.11 9.08
CA LYS A 375 29.15 0.32 8.45
C LYS A 375 28.67 -0.61 7.34
N SER A 376 27.38 -0.82 7.20
CA SER A 376 26.79 -1.65 6.14
C SER A 376 25.37 -1.18 5.80
N ASN A 377 24.83 -1.69 4.71
CA ASN A 377 23.46 -1.42 4.31
C ASN A 377 22.45 -2.04 5.28
N GLU A 378 22.74 -3.21 5.85
CA GLU A 378 21.91 -3.84 6.89
C GLU A 378 21.87 -2.96 8.15
N HIS A 379 23.03 -2.43 8.57
CA HIS A 379 23.08 -1.50 9.69
C HIS A 379 22.31 -0.20 9.41
N PHE A 380 22.22 0.21 8.13
CA PHE A 380 21.40 1.36 7.76
C PHE A 380 19.91 1.10 8.03
N LEU A 381 19.40 -0.10 7.75
CA LEU A 381 18.02 -0.49 8.11
C LEU A 381 17.81 -0.48 9.63
N ASP A 382 18.77 -0.96 10.42
CA ASP A 382 18.68 -0.90 11.88
C ASP A 382 18.54 0.55 12.38
N VAL A 383 19.25 1.48 11.74
CA VAL A 383 19.14 2.92 12.03
C VAL A 383 17.74 3.47 11.68
N GLU A 384 17.18 3.09 10.53
CA GLU A 384 15.82 3.48 10.16
C GLU A 384 14.77 2.92 11.13
N ILE A 385 14.97 1.70 11.64
CA ILE A 385 14.13 1.09 12.67
C ILE A 385 14.27 1.87 13.99
N GLU A 386 15.50 2.18 14.42
CA GLU A 386 15.75 2.95 15.65
C GLU A 386 15.16 4.36 15.58
N LEU A 387 15.20 5.01 14.43
CA LEU A 387 14.61 6.32 14.19
C LEU A 387 13.07 6.29 14.12
N GLY A 388 12.48 5.11 14.00
CA GLY A 388 11.04 4.95 13.83
C GLY A 388 10.54 5.34 12.46
N GLY A 389 11.21 4.87 11.42
CA GLY A 389 10.88 5.12 10.02
C GLY A 389 9.43 4.83 9.67
N ILE A 390 8.84 5.60 8.78
CA ILE A 390 7.47 5.45 8.31
C ILE A 390 7.52 4.89 6.89
N PHE A 391 7.37 3.56 6.76
CA PHE A 391 7.33 2.85 5.49
C PHE A 391 5.89 2.58 5.03
N SER A 392 4.94 2.69 5.96
CA SER A 392 3.53 2.46 5.68
C SER A 392 2.90 3.58 4.87
N THR A 393 1.86 3.25 4.12
CA THR A 393 0.91 4.23 3.60
C THR A 393 0.05 4.73 4.76
N PRO A 394 0.01 6.04 5.04
CA PRO A 394 -0.93 6.58 6.02
C PRO A 394 -2.38 6.33 5.62
N PHE A 395 -3.26 6.18 6.59
CA PHE A 395 -4.69 5.98 6.37
C PHE A 395 -5.50 7.12 6.98
N ILE A 396 -6.54 7.58 6.28
CA ILE A 396 -7.40 8.67 6.73
C ILE A 396 -8.82 8.16 6.94
N SER A 397 -9.34 8.33 8.14
CA SER A 397 -10.72 8.05 8.48
C SER A 397 -11.34 9.25 9.21
N ASN A 398 -12.24 9.94 8.56
CA ASN A 398 -12.91 11.14 9.07
C ASN A 398 -11.90 12.22 9.52
N ASP A 399 -11.72 12.41 10.84
CA ASP A 399 -10.79 13.35 11.47
C ASP A 399 -9.53 12.69 12.02
N LEU A 400 -9.30 11.42 11.67
CA LEU A 400 -8.16 10.62 12.10
C LEU A 400 -7.17 10.39 10.94
N LEU A 401 -5.88 10.47 11.25
CA LEU A 401 -4.77 10.14 10.38
C LEU A 401 -3.92 9.08 11.09
N ILE A 402 -3.87 7.86 10.52
CA ILE A 402 -3.29 6.68 11.16
C ILE A 402 -2.11 6.18 10.32
N PHE A 403 -0.97 5.90 10.94
CA PHE A 403 0.22 5.35 10.27
C PHE A 403 1.06 4.53 11.23
N SER A 404 1.81 3.58 10.68
CA SER A 404 2.73 2.74 11.45
C SER A 404 4.18 3.19 11.28
N SER A 405 4.99 2.85 12.25
CA SER A 405 6.41 3.17 12.33
C SER A 405 7.22 1.92 12.63
N THR A 406 8.42 1.83 12.06
CA THR A 406 9.32 0.67 12.19
C THR A 406 9.82 0.40 13.60
N ASN A 407 9.66 1.33 14.53
CA ASN A 407 9.93 1.07 15.96
C ASN A 407 8.78 0.33 16.67
N GLY A 408 7.81 -0.22 15.93
CA GLY A 408 6.67 -0.94 16.49
C GLY A 408 5.52 -0.05 16.96
N THR A 409 5.46 1.22 16.57
CA THR A 409 4.41 2.14 17.02
C THR A 409 3.39 2.41 15.91
N LEU A 410 2.12 2.19 16.21
CA LEU A 410 1.00 2.69 15.41
C LEU A 410 0.50 4.00 16.02
N TYR A 411 0.55 5.07 15.25
CA TYR A 411 0.10 6.39 15.63
C TYR A 411 -1.30 6.67 15.07
N CYS A 412 -2.16 7.24 15.89
CA CYS A 412 -3.40 7.85 15.45
C CYS A 412 -3.37 9.32 15.82
N LEU A 413 -3.35 10.16 14.81
CA LEU A 413 -3.43 11.60 14.97
C LEU A 413 -4.87 12.07 14.72
N LYS A 414 -5.29 13.13 15.39
CA LYS A 414 -6.60 13.76 15.24
C LYS A 414 -6.45 15.21 14.82
N ARG A 415 -7.33 15.64 13.89
CA ARG A 415 -7.46 17.03 13.42
C ARG A 415 -7.83 17.96 14.54
#